data_b31cc7c90055f94c903e86e98951e221
#
_entry.id   b31cc7c90055f94c903e86e98951e221
#
_cell.length_a   1.000
_cell.length_b   1.000
_cell.length_c   1.000
_cell.angle_alpha   90.00
_cell.angle_beta   90.00
_cell.angle_gamma   90.00
#
_symmetry.space_group_name_H-M   'P 1'
#
loop_
_entity.id
_entity.type
_entity.pdbx_description
1 polymer ?
#
loop_
_entity_poly.entity_id
_entity_poly.type
_entity_poly.pdbx_seq_one_letter_code
_entity_poly.pdbx_strand_id
1 'polypeptide(L)'
;MSRKKTVDEELSARLSRRGMLGVGAGLGAAALLGLGTGQAAAHGGGHGHGHDHGHGHGGGVPALPKGRLGIQLYSLRDKVASLGFAKVFDELERFGYDEVEYAGYTQGTGSLTLPQLARLARDHGLKGIGSHVNYYDDNNPDAYSFAQNLEKVLDDAQTLGLPHIGTASGPFRYGDTVDAWKRAAADFNKYGAAARRRGLKFYQHNHGDEFRFASDQPHVRLYDVLLAETDPDLVFLEMDIYWAYTGQFRFSKTPDGKPAPFEPLDYVLKQPHRYPLFHVKDGTHDELASDGYDMTDVGDGDIDYLSFLTAVNHRTRDARRAHHWQVEHDNPVDSFLFAQKSSAHLHSLREKKHR
;
A
#
# COMPACT_ATOMS: atom_id res chain seq x y z
N MET A 1 -14.81 -38.65 -6.47
CA MET A 1 -14.21 -37.53 -7.22
C MET A 1 -14.16 -36.33 -6.28
N SER A 2 -13.01 -36.07 -5.69
CA SER A 2 -12.78 -34.97 -4.74
C SER A 2 -12.34 -33.73 -5.55
N ARG A 3 -13.16 -32.67 -5.54
CA ARG A 3 -12.76 -31.38 -6.15
C ARG A 3 -11.61 -30.79 -5.33
N LYS A 4 -10.46 -30.62 -5.94
CA LYS A 4 -9.39 -29.75 -5.39
C LYS A 4 -9.92 -28.31 -5.44
N LYS A 5 -10.01 -27.67 -4.29
CA LYS A 5 -10.28 -26.22 -4.19
C LYS A 5 -9.08 -25.45 -4.74
N THR A 6 -9.34 -24.36 -5.44
CA THR A 6 -8.29 -23.46 -5.94
C THR A 6 -7.68 -22.65 -4.80
N VAL A 7 -6.45 -22.16 -4.98
CA VAL A 7 -5.71 -21.37 -3.96
C VAL A 7 -6.50 -20.14 -3.55
N ASP A 8 -7.27 -19.53 -4.47
CA ASP A 8 -8.13 -18.37 -4.18
C ASP A 8 -9.34 -18.71 -3.30
N GLU A 9 -9.92 -19.91 -3.45
CA GLU A 9 -10.97 -20.39 -2.54
C GLU A 9 -10.44 -20.65 -1.14
N GLU A 10 -9.19 -21.11 -1.02
CA GLU A 10 -8.54 -21.29 0.29
C GLU A 10 -8.16 -19.94 0.92
N LEU A 11 -7.70 -18.97 0.15
CA LEU A 11 -7.38 -17.63 0.63
C LEU A 11 -8.63 -16.89 1.08
N SER A 12 -9.70 -16.92 0.28
CA SER A 12 -11.03 -16.38 0.65
C SER A 12 -11.64 -17.08 1.85
N ALA A 13 -11.46 -18.42 1.95
CA ALA A 13 -11.96 -19.20 3.08
C ALA A 13 -11.17 -18.97 4.38
N ARG A 14 -9.88 -18.66 4.29
CA ARG A 14 -9.04 -18.28 5.45
C ARG A 14 -9.39 -16.89 5.96
N LEU A 15 -9.64 -15.93 5.07
CA LEU A 15 -10.10 -14.60 5.42
C LEU A 15 -11.49 -14.62 6.08
N SER A 16 -12.44 -15.48 5.60
CA SER A 16 -13.78 -15.59 6.19
C SER A 16 -13.80 -16.31 7.54
N ARG A 17 -12.88 -17.25 7.81
CA ARG A 17 -12.81 -17.98 9.08
C ARG A 17 -12.19 -17.19 10.23
N ARG A 18 -11.29 -16.25 9.95
CA ARG A 18 -10.74 -15.34 10.98
C ARG A 18 -11.71 -14.22 11.38
N GLY A 19 -12.66 -13.86 10.51
CA GLY A 19 -13.70 -12.87 10.80
C GLY A 19 -14.88 -13.35 11.65
N MET A 20 -14.99 -14.65 11.94
CA MET A 20 -16.14 -15.22 12.68
C MET A 20 -15.88 -15.65 14.13
N LEU A 21 -14.72 -15.36 14.69
CA LEU A 21 -14.40 -15.67 16.10
C LEU A 21 -14.17 -14.40 16.93
N GLY A 22 -15.19 -13.54 17.01
CA GLY A 22 -15.08 -12.32 17.80
C GLY A 22 -16.40 -11.63 18.13
N VAL A 23 -17.50 -12.39 18.31
CA VAL A 23 -18.73 -11.86 18.94
C VAL A 23 -19.24 -12.88 19.94
N GLY A 24 -18.78 -12.76 21.17
CA GLY A 24 -19.32 -13.44 22.35
C GLY A 24 -19.77 -12.40 23.34
N ALA A 25 -21.09 -12.37 23.57
CA ALA A 25 -21.77 -11.44 24.43
C ALA A 25 -21.35 -11.53 25.91
N GLY A 26 -21.32 -10.39 26.60
CA GLY A 26 -21.20 -10.25 28.04
C GLY A 26 -21.82 -8.95 28.51
N LEU A 27 -23.10 -8.99 28.80
CA LEU A 27 -23.86 -7.99 29.59
C LEU A 27 -23.36 -8.02 31.03
N GLY A 28 -23.08 -6.87 31.63
CA GLY A 28 -22.84 -6.72 33.06
C GLY A 28 -22.84 -5.27 33.47
N ALA A 29 -23.92 -4.87 34.11
CA ALA A 29 -24.22 -3.50 34.57
C ALA A 29 -23.59 -3.14 35.92
N ALA A 30 -23.70 -1.84 36.24
CA ALA A 30 -23.73 -1.13 37.54
C ALA A 30 -22.45 -0.35 37.86
N ALA A 31 -22.47 0.95 37.77
CA ALA A 31 -23.01 1.98 38.69
C ALA A 31 -22.13 2.25 39.94
N LEU A 32 -21.73 3.47 40.11
CA LEU A 32 -21.93 4.43 41.20
C LEU A 32 -20.72 5.31 41.56
N LEU A 33 -20.89 6.59 41.29
CA LEU A 33 -20.67 7.76 42.18
C LEU A 33 -19.35 7.92 42.97
N GLY A 34 -18.72 9.04 42.77
CA GLY A 34 -17.74 9.64 43.65
C GLY A 34 -17.43 11.09 43.30
N LEU A 35 -18.25 12.03 43.78
CA LEU A 35 -18.01 13.47 43.78
C LEU A 35 -16.89 13.81 44.77
N GLY A 36 -15.93 14.63 44.35
CA GLY A 36 -14.92 15.21 45.24
C GLY A 36 -14.50 16.57 44.72
N THR A 37 -15.15 17.61 45.24
CA THR A 37 -14.79 19.01 45.10
C THR A 37 -13.58 19.38 46.02
N GLY A 38 -12.63 20.13 45.52
CA GLY A 38 -11.57 20.72 46.32
C GLY A 38 -10.99 21.96 45.63
N GLN A 39 -11.31 23.13 46.20
CA GLN A 39 -10.89 24.48 45.80
C GLN A 39 -9.45 24.81 46.17
N ALA A 40 -8.86 25.58 45.32
CA ALA A 40 -7.97 26.77 45.48
C ALA A 40 -7.06 26.94 46.69
N ALA A 41 -5.80 27.26 46.40
CA ALA A 41 -5.09 28.39 47.07
C ALA A 41 -3.92 28.85 46.18
N ALA A 42 -3.91 30.14 45.90
CA ALA A 42 -2.83 30.89 45.29
C ALA A 42 -1.83 31.40 46.37
N HIS A 43 -0.56 31.42 46.00
CA HIS A 43 0.54 32.32 46.48
C HIS A 43 1.80 31.82 45.79
N GLY A 44 2.64 32.55 45.10
CA GLY A 44 3.20 33.85 45.24
C GLY A 44 4.66 33.76 44.85
N GLY A 45 5.09 34.49 43.85
CA GLY A 45 6.37 35.09 43.58
C GLY A 45 7.67 34.24 43.68
N GLY A 46 8.39 34.18 42.57
CA GLY A 46 9.79 33.72 42.54
C GLY A 46 10.40 33.89 41.16
N HIS A 47 11.23 34.92 40.96
CA HIS A 47 12.07 35.13 39.79
C HIS A 47 13.00 33.93 39.59
N GLY A 48 12.95 33.28 38.45
CA GLY A 48 13.86 32.18 38.09
C GLY A 48 14.15 32.25 36.59
N HIS A 49 15.40 32.46 36.25
CA HIS A 49 16.02 32.58 34.94
C HIS A 49 15.49 31.54 33.94
N GLY A 50 14.96 32.06 32.83
CA GLY A 50 14.61 31.23 31.69
C GLY A 50 15.84 30.56 31.10
N HIS A 51 15.97 29.24 31.30
CA HIS A 51 16.74 28.40 30.40
C HIS A 51 15.81 28.07 29.24
N ASP A 52 16.03 28.81 28.18
CA ASP A 52 15.48 28.54 26.84
C ASP A 52 16.03 27.17 26.40
N HIS A 53 15.30 26.11 26.72
CA HIS A 53 15.51 24.80 26.08
C HIS A 53 14.98 24.91 24.67
N GLY A 54 15.76 25.56 23.81
CA GLY A 54 15.61 25.47 22.38
C GLY A 54 15.58 23.98 22.01
N HIS A 55 14.37 23.48 21.73
CA HIS A 55 14.21 22.25 20.99
C HIS A 55 14.87 22.48 19.64
N GLY A 56 16.15 22.10 19.54
CA GLY A 56 16.88 22.08 18.28
C GLY A 56 16.11 21.18 17.31
N HIS A 57 15.36 21.82 16.42
CA HIS A 57 14.86 21.14 15.23
C HIS A 57 16.06 20.56 14.52
N GLY A 58 16.22 19.24 14.58
CA GLY A 58 17.30 18.51 13.96
C GLY A 58 17.42 18.99 12.50
N GLY A 59 18.57 19.60 12.14
CA GLY A 59 18.80 20.33 10.89
C GLY A 59 18.93 19.43 9.67
N GLY A 60 18.05 18.42 9.49
CA GLY A 60 17.99 17.51 8.36
C GLY A 60 16.99 17.96 7.28
N VAL A 61 17.12 17.36 6.10
CA VAL A 61 16.17 17.52 4.99
C VAL A 61 15.05 16.48 5.19
N PRO A 62 13.75 16.83 4.97
CA PRO A 62 12.69 15.82 4.97
C PRO A 62 13.00 14.69 3.99
N ALA A 63 12.96 13.43 4.48
CA ALA A 63 13.15 12.26 3.63
C ALA A 63 11.95 12.03 2.72
N LEU A 64 10.74 12.26 3.24
CA LEU A 64 9.52 12.19 2.45
C LEU A 64 9.42 13.42 1.52
N PRO A 65 9.29 13.24 0.19
CA PRO A 65 9.12 14.35 -0.74
C PRO A 65 7.77 15.07 -0.53
N LYS A 66 7.79 16.39 -0.53
CA LYS A 66 6.58 17.20 -0.36
C LYS A 66 5.55 16.92 -1.46
N GLY A 67 4.29 16.74 -1.07
CA GLY A 67 3.18 16.51 -1.99
C GLY A 67 3.16 15.11 -2.58
N ARG A 68 3.75 14.11 -1.88
CA ARG A 68 3.91 12.74 -2.35
C ARG A 68 3.47 11.68 -1.35
N LEU A 69 2.93 12.10 -0.21
CA LEU A 69 2.32 11.19 0.74
C LEU A 69 0.89 10.91 0.33
N GLY A 70 0.59 9.67 0.10
CA GLY A 70 -0.76 9.18 -0.16
C GLY A 70 -1.15 8.03 0.73
N ILE A 71 -2.37 7.55 0.54
CA ILE A 71 -2.91 6.37 1.22
C ILE A 71 -3.73 5.54 0.25
N GLN A 72 -3.55 4.21 0.32
CA GLN A 72 -4.43 3.25 -0.35
C GLN A 72 -5.74 3.13 0.45
N LEU A 73 -6.87 3.45 -0.19
CA LEU A 73 -8.18 3.51 0.47
C LEU A 73 -8.71 2.15 0.93
N TYR A 74 -8.07 1.05 0.55
CA TYR A 74 -8.39 -0.27 1.10
C TYR A 74 -8.25 -0.31 2.62
N SER A 75 -7.27 0.39 3.17
CA SER A 75 -7.06 0.51 4.62
C SER A 75 -8.20 1.21 5.34
N LEU A 76 -8.92 2.08 4.63
CA LEU A 76 -10.04 2.89 5.17
C LEU A 76 -11.41 2.43 4.68
N ARG A 77 -11.51 1.22 4.10
CA ARG A 77 -12.77 0.69 3.52
C ARG A 77 -13.93 0.66 4.52
N ASP A 78 -13.65 0.41 5.80
CA ASP A 78 -14.63 0.44 6.89
C ASP A 78 -15.17 1.86 7.11
N LYS A 79 -14.32 2.87 7.05
CA LYS A 79 -14.71 4.29 7.22
C LYS A 79 -15.41 4.81 5.95
N VAL A 80 -14.92 4.43 4.76
CA VAL A 80 -15.60 4.76 3.50
C VAL A 80 -17.02 4.16 3.50
N ALA A 81 -17.18 2.89 3.90
CA ALA A 81 -18.48 2.23 3.96
C ALA A 81 -19.42 2.84 4.99
N SER A 82 -18.91 3.24 6.16
CA SER A 82 -19.72 3.75 7.27
C SER A 82 -19.96 5.25 7.25
N LEU A 83 -19.01 6.06 6.79
CA LEU A 83 -19.03 7.52 6.87
C LEU A 83 -19.05 8.23 5.51
N GLY A 84 -18.74 7.49 4.43
CA GLY A 84 -18.64 8.02 3.08
C GLY A 84 -17.28 8.70 2.77
N PHE A 85 -17.00 8.87 1.47
CA PHE A 85 -15.76 9.46 0.99
C PHE A 85 -15.52 10.88 1.51
N ALA A 86 -16.56 11.71 1.63
CA ALA A 86 -16.42 13.08 2.08
C ALA A 86 -15.80 13.18 3.49
N LYS A 87 -16.28 12.35 4.42
CA LYS A 87 -15.73 12.35 5.78
C LYS A 87 -14.34 11.75 5.83
N VAL A 88 -14.09 10.71 5.02
CA VAL A 88 -12.74 10.12 4.92
C VAL A 88 -11.73 11.14 4.36
N PHE A 89 -12.08 11.87 3.32
CA PHE A 89 -11.19 12.86 2.72
C PHE A 89 -10.95 14.07 3.63
N ASP A 90 -11.96 14.51 4.40
CA ASP A 90 -11.81 15.52 5.45
C ASP A 90 -10.76 15.12 6.51
N GLU A 91 -10.78 13.87 6.97
CA GLU A 91 -9.78 13.35 7.91
C GLU A 91 -8.39 13.21 7.26
N LEU A 92 -8.30 12.72 6.02
CA LEU A 92 -7.03 12.58 5.31
C LEU A 92 -6.35 13.94 5.08
N GLU A 93 -7.09 14.97 4.71
CA GLU A 93 -6.60 16.35 4.64
C GLU A 93 -6.01 16.80 5.98
N ARG A 94 -6.74 16.56 7.09
CA ARG A 94 -6.28 16.88 8.45
C ARG A 94 -5.04 16.12 8.89
N PHE A 95 -4.90 14.88 8.43
CA PHE A 95 -3.72 14.04 8.71
C PHE A 95 -2.52 14.40 7.84
N GLY A 96 -2.68 15.29 6.85
CA GLY A 96 -1.60 15.78 6.00
C GLY A 96 -1.27 14.87 4.81
N TYR A 97 -2.24 14.10 4.32
CA TYR A 97 -2.12 13.39 3.06
C TYR A 97 -2.30 14.33 1.87
N ASP A 98 -1.54 14.11 0.81
CA ASP A 98 -1.60 14.84 -0.46
C ASP A 98 -2.31 14.05 -1.55
N GLU A 99 -2.32 12.72 -1.42
CA GLU A 99 -2.70 11.79 -2.48
C GLU A 99 -3.59 10.66 -1.95
N VAL A 100 -4.39 10.09 -2.84
CA VAL A 100 -5.15 8.86 -2.58
C VAL A 100 -5.00 7.88 -3.73
N GLU A 101 -4.89 6.61 -3.40
CA GLU A 101 -5.05 5.51 -4.31
C GLU A 101 -6.37 4.79 -4.04
N TYR A 102 -7.14 4.56 -5.09
CA TYR A 102 -8.44 3.91 -4.94
C TYR A 102 -8.32 2.39 -4.94
N ALA A 103 -9.09 1.73 -4.07
CA ALA A 103 -9.29 0.27 -4.07
C ALA A 103 -10.61 -0.09 -4.77
N GLY A 104 -10.78 0.37 -5.99
CA GLY A 104 -12.07 0.43 -6.68
C GLY A 104 -12.86 1.70 -6.32
N TYR A 105 -13.96 1.95 -7.02
CA TYR A 105 -14.65 3.25 -6.96
C TYR A 105 -16.00 3.20 -6.23
N THR A 106 -16.50 2.02 -5.96
CA THR A 106 -17.89 1.85 -5.51
C THR A 106 -18.03 1.38 -4.07
N GLN A 107 -17.01 1.14 -3.36
CA GLN A 107 -16.90 0.64 -1.97
C GLN A 107 -18.15 0.77 -1.06
N GLY A 108 -19.36 0.54 -1.62
CA GLY A 108 -20.62 0.55 -0.90
C GLY A 108 -21.23 1.92 -0.56
N THR A 109 -20.57 3.04 -0.89
CA THR A 109 -21.11 4.39 -0.61
C THR A 109 -21.98 4.97 -1.72
N GLY A 110 -22.30 4.21 -2.65
CA GLY A 110 -23.45 4.05 -3.54
C GLY A 110 -23.85 5.20 -4.46
N SER A 111 -23.62 6.47 -4.20
CA SER A 111 -24.27 7.53 -4.98
C SER A 111 -23.33 8.51 -5.70
N LEU A 112 -22.03 8.47 -5.46
CA LEU A 112 -21.09 9.35 -6.15
C LEU A 112 -20.78 8.81 -7.54
N THR A 113 -21.00 9.64 -8.57
CA THR A 113 -20.44 9.37 -9.90
C THR A 113 -18.92 9.62 -9.88
N LEU A 114 -18.19 9.03 -10.83
CA LEU A 114 -16.73 9.22 -10.91
C LEU A 114 -16.32 10.72 -11.02
N PRO A 115 -16.99 11.57 -11.79
CA PRO A 115 -16.70 13.01 -11.79
C PRO A 115 -16.95 13.69 -10.44
N GLN A 116 -17.98 13.25 -9.69
CA GLN A 116 -18.24 13.78 -8.34
C GLN A 116 -17.17 13.35 -7.35
N LEU A 117 -16.72 12.08 -7.41
CA LEU A 117 -15.64 11.55 -6.58
C LEU A 117 -14.31 12.28 -6.87
N ALA A 118 -13.98 12.48 -8.15
CA ALA A 118 -12.80 13.24 -8.56
C ALA A 118 -12.84 14.70 -8.08
N ARG A 119 -14.01 15.34 -8.10
CA ARG A 119 -14.19 16.69 -7.57
C ARG A 119 -14.01 16.70 -6.06
N LEU A 120 -14.66 15.78 -5.36
CA LEU A 120 -14.59 15.68 -3.92
C LEU A 120 -13.14 15.54 -3.42
N ALA A 121 -12.34 14.69 -4.04
CA ALA A 121 -10.92 14.57 -3.71
C ALA A 121 -10.19 15.91 -3.86
N ARG A 122 -10.40 16.61 -4.99
CA ARG A 122 -9.78 17.94 -5.23
C ARG A 122 -10.24 19.00 -4.23
N ASP A 123 -11.51 19.00 -3.84
CA ASP A 123 -12.07 19.96 -2.88
C ASP A 123 -11.43 19.82 -1.48
N HIS A 124 -10.88 18.62 -1.16
CA HIS A 124 -10.08 18.33 0.03
C HIS A 124 -8.56 18.37 -0.22
N GLY A 125 -8.11 18.96 -1.33
CA GLY A 125 -6.68 19.05 -1.64
C GLY A 125 -6.00 17.75 -2.02
N LEU A 126 -6.76 16.64 -2.13
CA LEU A 126 -6.25 15.32 -2.45
C LEU A 126 -6.19 15.08 -3.96
N LYS A 127 -5.17 14.34 -4.40
CA LYS A 127 -5.01 13.91 -5.81
C LYS A 127 -5.21 12.40 -5.89
N GLY A 128 -6.15 11.96 -6.72
CA GLY A 128 -6.19 10.56 -7.13
C GLY A 128 -4.96 10.23 -7.97
N ILE A 129 -4.15 9.26 -7.56
CA ILE A 129 -2.90 8.92 -8.26
C ILE A 129 -2.94 7.55 -8.92
N GLY A 130 -3.82 6.68 -8.51
CA GLY A 130 -3.98 5.33 -9.02
C GLY A 130 -5.25 4.66 -8.53
N SER A 131 -5.50 3.47 -9.05
CA SER A 131 -6.51 2.56 -8.53
C SER A 131 -6.15 1.13 -8.83
N HIS A 132 -6.46 0.23 -7.89
CA HIS A 132 -6.41 -1.20 -8.12
C HIS A 132 -7.70 -1.68 -8.81
N VAL A 133 -7.53 -2.48 -9.86
CA VAL A 133 -8.59 -3.21 -10.57
C VAL A 133 -8.14 -4.66 -10.71
N ASN A 134 -9.06 -5.60 -10.64
CA ASN A 134 -8.72 -7.01 -10.81
C ASN A 134 -8.07 -7.27 -12.17
N TYR A 135 -7.06 -8.15 -12.20
CA TYR A 135 -6.45 -8.59 -13.44
C TYR A 135 -7.45 -9.37 -14.27
N TYR A 136 -8.13 -10.35 -13.66
CA TYR A 136 -9.08 -11.24 -14.31
C TYR A 136 -10.12 -11.79 -13.33
N ASP A 137 -11.22 -12.29 -13.88
CA ASP A 137 -12.17 -13.20 -13.22
C ASP A 137 -12.68 -14.17 -14.29
N ASP A 138 -12.04 -15.34 -14.39
CA ASP A 138 -12.37 -16.31 -15.42
C ASP A 138 -13.74 -16.99 -15.22
N ASN A 139 -14.40 -16.76 -14.06
CA ASN A 139 -15.76 -17.24 -13.78
C ASN A 139 -16.85 -16.24 -14.18
N ASN A 140 -16.50 -14.99 -14.45
CA ASN A 140 -17.42 -13.93 -14.82
C ASN A 140 -16.95 -13.18 -16.07
N PRO A 141 -17.52 -13.45 -17.26
CA PRO A 141 -17.11 -12.81 -18.50
C PRO A 141 -17.36 -11.30 -18.52
N ASP A 142 -18.27 -10.80 -17.67
CA ASP A 142 -18.64 -9.39 -17.55
C ASP A 142 -17.92 -8.70 -16.36
N ALA A 143 -16.94 -9.35 -15.73
CA ALA A 143 -16.22 -8.82 -14.60
C ALA A 143 -15.57 -7.47 -14.90
N TYR A 144 -15.61 -6.55 -13.95
CA TYR A 144 -14.85 -5.31 -14.01
C TYR A 144 -13.37 -5.61 -13.74
N SER A 145 -12.65 -5.95 -14.81
CA SER A 145 -11.26 -6.35 -14.76
C SER A 145 -10.52 -5.98 -16.05
N PHE A 146 -9.18 -6.01 -16.02
CA PHE A 146 -8.38 -5.75 -17.20
C PHE A 146 -8.60 -6.79 -18.32
N ALA A 147 -8.81 -8.06 -17.95
CA ALA A 147 -8.99 -9.12 -18.94
C ALA A 147 -10.35 -9.08 -19.62
N GLN A 148 -11.41 -8.68 -18.92
CA GLN A 148 -12.77 -8.70 -19.43
C GLN A 148 -13.24 -7.32 -19.94
N ASN A 149 -12.90 -6.24 -19.25
CA ASN A 149 -13.46 -4.91 -19.52
C ASN A 149 -12.40 -3.79 -19.61
N LEU A 150 -11.30 -4.04 -20.32
CA LEU A 150 -10.15 -3.13 -20.43
C LEU A 150 -10.55 -1.68 -20.77
N GLU A 151 -11.37 -1.49 -21.81
CA GLU A 151 -11.74 -0.15 -22.26
C GLU A 151 -12.48 0.62 -21.16
N LYS A 152 -13.45 -0.02 -20.49
CA LYS A 152 -14.17 0.61 -19.38
C LYS A 152 -13.25 0.94 -18.20
N VAL A 153 -12.30 0.06 -17.85
CA VAL A 153 -11.32 0.32 -16.79
C VAL A 153 -10.50 1.58 -17.11
N LEU A 154 -10.06 1.71 -18.36
CA LEU A 154 -9.29 2.87 -18.82
C LEU A 154 -10.14 4.15 -18.90
N ASP A 155 -11.40 4.06 -19.35
CA ASP A 155 -12.34 5.19 -19.38
C ASP A 155 -12.64 5.73 -17.99
N ASP A 156 -12.85 4.83 -17.02
CA ASP A 156 -13.11 5.19 -15.63
C ASP A 156 -11.89 5.86 -14.99
N ALA A 157 -10.68 5.35 -15.24
CA ALA A 157 -9.44 5.96 -14.78
C ALA A 157 -9.26 7.39 -15.34
N GLN A 158 -9.51 7.59 -16.64
CA GLN A 158 -9.47 8.93 -17.25
C GLN A 158 -10.54 9.86 -16.67
N THR A 159 -11.74 9.36 -16.41
CA THR A 159 -12.84 10.13 -15.81
C THR A 159 -12.51 10.60 -14.41
N LEU A 160 -11.79 9.77 -13.62
CA LEU A 160 -11.25 10.15 -12.32
C LEU A 160 -10.03 11.06 -12.40
N GLY A 161 -9.42 11.19 -13.59
CA GLY A 161 -8.19 11.99 -13.77
C GLY A 161 -6.95 11.32 -13.19
N LEU A 162 -6.92 9.99 -13.11
CA LEU A 162 -5.80 9.23 -12.59
C LEU A 162 -4.64 9.22 -13.59
N PRO A 163 -3.39 9.39 -13.14
CA PRO A 163 -2.21 9.18 -13.99
C PRO A 163 -1.81 7.70 -14.10
N HIS A 164 -2.22 6.86 -13.13
CA HIS A 164 -1.89 5.45 -13.08
C HIS A 164 -3.14 4.59 -12.90
N ILE A 165 -3.12 3.38 -13.44
CA ILE A 165 -4.15 2.36 -13.26
C ILE A 165 -3.48 1.00 -13.23
N GLY A 166 -3.79 0.16 -12.25
CA GLY A 166 -3.07 -1.09 -12.08
C GLY A 166 -3.84 -2.18 -11.37
N THR A 167 -3.14 -3.25 -11.09
CA THR A 167 -3.72 -4.43 -10.43
C THR A 167 -2.86 -4.90 -9.26
N ALA A 168 -3.53 -5.24 -8.14
CA ALA A 168 -2.97 -5.98 -7.03
C ALA A 168 -3.16 -7.50 -7.18
N SER A 169 -3.82 -7.96 -8.25
CA SER A 169 -3.89 -9.39 -8.54
C SER A 169 -2.53 -9.88 -9.02
N GLY A 170 -1.99 -10.90 -8.36
CA GLY A 170 -0.74 -11.52 -8.79
C GLY A 170 -0.82 -12.11 -10.20
N PRO A 171 0.32 -12.24 -10.92
CA PRO A 171 0.38 -12.75 -12.29
C PRO A 171 0.11 -14.26 -12.42
N PHE A 172 -0.76 -14.81 -11.58
CA PHE A 172 -1.00 -16.27 -11.46
C PHE A 172 -2.15 -16.81 -12.31
N ARG A 173 -2.74 -16.01 -13.19
CA ARG A 173 -3.87 -16.42 -14.03
C ARG A 173 -3.63 -17.75 -14.76
N TYR A 174 -2.42 -17.96 -15.25
CA TYR A 174 -2.05 -19.14 -16.02
C TYR A 174 -1.28 -20.18 -15.22
N GLY A 175 -1.07 -19.97 -13.91
CA GLY A 175 -0.29 -20.82 -13.01
C GLY A 175 1.04 -20.18 -12.61
N ASP A 176 1.97 -21.02 -12.13
CA ASP A 176 3.23 -20.61 -11.52
C ASP A 176 4.49 -21.17 -12.22
N THR A 177 4.36 -21.53 -13.49
CA THR A 177 5.50 -21.89 -14.35
C THR A 177 6.09 -20.64 -15.02
N VAL A 178 7.33 -20.75 -15.51
CA VAL A 178 7.97 -19.65 -16.28
C VAL A 178 7.10 -19.26 -17.48
N ASP A 179 6.58 -20.24 -18.25
CA ASP A 179 5.75 -19.94 -19.41
C ASP A 179 4.39 -19.32 -19.03
N ALA A 180 3.82 -19.71 -17.89
CA ALA A 180 2.60 -19.09 -17.37
C ALA A 180 2.82 -17.59 -17.08
N TRP A 181 3.95 -17.24 -16.47
CA TRP A 181 4.29 -15.85 -16.16
C TRP A 181 4.68 -15.02 -17.39
N LYS A 182 5.29 -15.63 -18.41
CA LYS A 182 5.49 -14.97 -19.71
C LYS A 182 4.16 -14.61 -20.37
N ARG A 183 3.15 -15.49 -20.27
CA ARG A 183 1.80 -15.19 -20.78
C ARG A 183 1.15 -14.04 -20.01
N ALA A 184 1.25 -14.02 -18.68
CA ALA A 184 0.75 -12.92 -17.86
C ALA A 184 1.48 -11.60 -18.19
N ALA A 185 2.81 -11.62 -18.37
CA ALA A 185 3.60 -10.47 -18.81
C ALA A 185 3.16 -9.95 -20.17
N ALA A 186 2.82 -10.84 -21.13
CA ALA A 186 2.27 -10.43 -22.43
C ALA A 186 0.90 -9.73 -22.31
N ASP A 187 0.03 -10.19 -21.40
CA ASP A 187 -1.21 -9.49 -21.06
C ASP A 187 -0.91 -8.10 -20.50
N PHE A 188 0.02 -7.98 -19.56
CA PHE A 188 0.39 -6.70 -18.96
C PHE A 188 1.00 -5.72 -19.98
N ASN A 189 1.84 -6.20 -20.89
CA ASN A 189 2.34 -5.40 -22.01
C ASN A 189 1.18 -4.86 -22.89
N LYS A 190 0.18 -5.71 -23.17
CA LYS A 190 -1.04 -5.30 -23.90
C LYS A 190 -1.81 -4.22 -23.15
N TYR A 191 -2.02 -4.38 -21.83
CA TYR A 191 -2.73 -3.39 -21.01
C TYR A 191 -1.93 -2.09 -20.90
N GLY A 192 -0.61 -2.18 -20.71
CA GLY A 192 0.27 -1.02 -20.70
C GLY A 192 0.26 -0.24 -22.00
N ALA A 193 0.29 -0.93 -23.15
CA ALA A 193 0.17 -0.30 -24.44
C ALA A 193 -1.20 0.40 -24.65
N ALA A 194 -2.28 -0.18 -24.15
CA ALA A 194 -3.61 0.43 -24.20
C ALA A 194 -3.69 1.65 -23.25
N ALA A 195 -3.18 1.54 -22.03
CA ALA A 195 -3.12 2.64 -21.06
C ALA A 195 -2.30 3.82 -21.60
N ARG A 196 -1.11 3.56 -22.17
CA ARG A 196 -0.23 4.59 -22.77
C ARG A 196 -0.92 5.38 -23.87
N ARG A 197 -1.72 4.73 -24.74
CA ARG A 197 -2.49 5.44 -25.79
C ARG A 197 -3.50 6.45 -25.24
N ARG A 198 -3.89 6.27 -23.97
CA ARG A 198 -4.82 7.15 -23.24
C ARG A 198 -4.12 8.12 -22.27
N GLY A 199 -2.77 8.17 -22.31
CA GLY A 199 -1.98 9.00 -21.39
C GLY A 199 -1.91 8.46 -19.97
N LEU A 200 -2.27 7.19 -19.75
CA LEU A 200 -2.19 6.49 -18.47
C LEU A 200 -0.95 5.60 -18.41
N LYS A 201 -0.49 5.30 -17.19
CA LYS A 201 0.52 4.28 -16.92
C LYS A 201 -0.15 3.06 -16.29
N PHE A 202 0.07 1.89 -16.87
CA PHE A 202 -0.33 0.62 -16.26
C PHE A 202 0.73 0.17 -15.25
N TYR A 203 0.30 -0.32 -14.08
CA TYR A 203 1.21 -0.87 -13.08
C TYR A 203 0.72 -2.20 -12.50
N GLN A 204 1.67 -3.01 -12.02
CA GLN A 204 1.42 -4.21 -11.25
C GLN A 204 1.95 -4.00 -9.83
N HIS A 205 1.13 -4.31 -8.84
CA HIS A 205 1.45 -4.31 -7.42
C HIS A 205 1.81 -5.73 -6.96
N ASN A 206 2.90 -5.87 -6.21
CA ASN A 206 3.31 -7.17 -5.70
C ASN A 206 2.77 -7.45 -4.28
N HIS A 207 2.55 -8.74 -4.02
CA HIS A 207 2.57 -9.32 -2.68
C HIS A 207 3.85 -10.14 -2.49
N GLY A 208 3.92 -10.93 -1.39
CA GLY A 208 5.08 -11.77 -1.12
C GLY A 208 5.21 -12.97 -2.06
N ASP A 209 4.09 -13.50 -2.57
CA ASP A 209 4.07 -14.71 -3.41
C ASP A 209 4.71 -14.53 -4.79
N GLU A 210 4.78 -13.32 -5.31
CA GLU A 210 5.44 -13.00 -6.57
C GLU A 210 6.95 -13.27 -6.52
N PHE A 211 7.54 -13.29 -5.33
CA PHE A 211 8.97 -13.57 -5.14
C PHE A 211 9.30 -15.06 -5.02
N ARG A 212 8.32 -15.95 -5.10
CA ARG A 212 8.56 -17.41 -5.11
C ARG A 212 9.24 -17.86 -6.39
N PHE A 213 9.72 -19.12 -6.37
CA PHE A 213 10.34 -19.76 -7.52
C PHE A 213 9.30 -20.44 -8.40
N ALA A 214 9.58 -20.50 -9.70
CA ALA A 214 8.75 -21.20 -10.66
C ALA A 214 8.67 -22.71 -10.34
N SER A 215 7.48 -23.29 -10.48
CA SER A 215 7.26 -24.72 -10.18
C SER A 215 7.96 -25.67 -11.14
N ASP A 216 8.18 -25.22 -12.39
CA ASP A 216 8.90 -25.97 -13.45
C ASP A 216 10.40 -25.68 -13.49
N GLN A 217 10.84 -24.55 -12.91
CA GLN A 217 12.24 -24.11 -12.87
C GLN A 217 12.58 -23.55 -11.47
N PRO A 218 12.93 -24.43 -10.51
CA PRO A 218 13.01 -24.06 -9.09
C PRO A 218 14.16 -23.12 -8.72
N HIS A 219 14.95 -22.68 -9.68
CA HIS A 219 16.01 -21.67 -9.51
C HIS A 219 15.64 -20.32 -10.13
N VAL A 220 14.47 -20.23 -10.78
CA VAL A 220 13.99 -19.02 -11.44
C VAL A 220 12.94 -18.37 -10.56
N ARG A 221 13.24 -17.16 -10.08
CA ARG A 221 12.28 -16.36 -9.31
C ARG A 221 11.23 -15.76 -10.25
N LEU A 222 9.96 -15.91 -9.90
CA LEU A 222 8.86 -15.47 -10.75
C LEU A 222 8.85 -13.96 -10.96
N TYR A 223 9.19 -13.17 -9.93
CA TYR A 223 9.31 -11.71 -10.07
C TYR A 223 10.37 -11.30 -11.11
N ASP A 224 11.49 -12.05 -11.20
CA ASP A 224 12.51 -11.80 -12.22
C ASP A 224 11.99 -12.09 -13.64
N VAL A 225 11.12 -13.11 -13.79
CA VAL A 225 10.44 -13.38 -15.08
C VAL A 225 9.54 -12.20 -15.47
N LEU A 226 8.74 -11.69 -14.54
CA LEU A 226 7.88 -10.53 -14.79
C LEU A 226 8.70 -9.33 -15.26
N LEU A 227 9.82 -9.04 -14.57
CA LEU A 227 10.71 -7.93 -14.93
C LEU A 227 11.34 -8.09 -16.31
N ALA A 228 11.74 -9.31 -16.66
CA ALA A 228 12.41 -9.61 -17.91
C ALA A 228 11.47 -9.59 -19.13
N GLU A 229 10.21 -10.04 -18.94
CA GLU A 229 9.26 -10.24 -20.04
C GLU A 229 8.28 -9.05 -20.22
N THR A 230 8.32 -8.07 -19.32
CA THR A 230 7.52 -6.85 -19.47
C THR A 230 8.35 -5.69 -20.02
N ASP A 231 7.74 -4.95 -20.97
CA ASP A 231 8.32 -3.73 -21.52
C ASP A 231 8.38 -2.63 -20.43
N PRO A 232 9.58 -2.10 -20.09
CA PRO A 232 9.75 -1.11 -19.04
C PRO A 232 9.09 0.26 -19.33
N ASP A 233 8.73 0.53 -20.58
CA ASP A 233 8.04 1.75 -20.98
C ASP A 233 6.50 1.59 -21.01
N LEU A 234 6.00 0.37 -20.81
CA LEU A 234 4.58 0.02 -20.83
C LEU A 234 4.09 -0.45 -19.47
N VAL A 235 4.87 -1.28 -18.78
CA VAL A 235 4.50 -1.90 -17.50
C VAL A 235 5.35 -1.31 -16.39
N PHE A 236 4.73 -0.51 -15.56
CA PHE A 236 5.32 0.02 -14.34
C PHE A 236 5.02 -0.91 -13.17
N LEU A 237 5.64 -0.64 -12.04
CA LEU A 237 5.52 -1.45 -10.85
C LEU A 237 5.16 -0.54 -9.66
N GLU A 238 4.30 -1.02 -8.82
CA GLU A 238 4.08 -0.51 -7.49
C GLU A 238 4.69 -1.51 -6.52
N MET A 239 5.84 -1.15 -5.92
CA MET A 239 6.42 -2.05 -4.94
C MET A 239 5.72 -1.88 -3.61
N ASP A 240 5.05 -2.93 -3.17
CA ASP A 240 4.72 -3.07 -1.77
C ASP A 240 5.97 -3.53 -1.02
N ILE A 241 6.50 -2.61 -0.21
CA ILE A 241 7.78 -2.79 0.46
C ILE A 241 7.66 -3.88 1.53
N TYR A 242 6.59 -3.88 2.32
CA TYR A 242 6.35 -4.89 3.34
C TYR A 242 6.23 -6.29 2.74
N TRP A 243 5.39 -6.43 1.71
CA TRP A 243 5.23 -7.72 1.03
C TRP A 243 6.50 -8.18 0.31
N ALA A 244 7.36 -7.26 -0.14
CA ALA A 244 8.66 -7.63 -0.68
C ALA A 244 9.60 -8.17 0.41
N TYR A 245 9.57 -7.61 1.64
CA TYR A 245 10.32 -8.15 2.78
C TYR A 245 9.77 -9.50 3.26
N THR A 246 8.46 -9.71 3.27
CA THR A 246 7.90 -11.05 3.54
C THR A 246 8.30 -12.05 2.47
N GLY A 247 8.33 -11.64 1.20
CA GLY A 247 8.85 -12.44 0.10
C GLY A 247 10.34 -12.79 0.27
N GLN A 248 11.15 -11.81 0.70
CA GLN A 248 12.58 -12.03 1.01
C GLN A 248 12.76 -13.10 2.11
N PHE A 249 11.99 -13.02 3.18
CA PHE A 249 12.03 -13.98 4.28
C PHE A 249 11.61 -15.37 3.79
N ARG A 250 10.44 -15.49 3.17
CA ARG A 250 9.82 -16.77 2.74
C ARG A 250 10.62 -17.49 1.67
N PHE A 251 11.23 -16.75 0.77
CA PHE A 251 11.90 -17.29 -0.42
C PHE A 251 13.40 -16.97 -0.45
N SER A 252 14.01 -16.90 0.74
CA SER A 252 15.45 -16.73 0.92
C SER A 252 16.28 -17.95 0.47
N LYS A 253 15.61 -19.08 0.23
CA LYS A 253 16.20 -20.33 -0.28
C LYS A 253 15.37 -20.87 -1.43
N THR A 254 16.05 -21.48 -2.38
CA THR A 254 15.40 -22.26 -3.45
C THR A 254 14.71 -23.51 -2.88
N PRO A 255 13.77 -24.16 -3.62
CA PRO A 255 13.12 -25.38 -3.18
C PRO A 255 14.07 -26.55 -2.84
N ASP A 256 15.29 -26.59 -3.40
CA ASP A 256 16.33 -27.56 -3.08
C ASP A 256 17.25 -27.11 -1.92
N GLY A 257 16.89 -26.02 -1.22
CA GLY A 257 17.53 -25.55 0.01
C GLY A 257 18.77 -24.67 -0.17
N LYS A 258 19.13 -24.30 -1.40
CA LYS A 258 20.27 -23.39 -1.64
C LYS A 258 19.92 -21.96 -1.29
N PRO A 259 20.85 -21.17 -0.70
CA PRO A 259 20.63 -19.77 -0.47
C PRO A 259 20.32 -19.01 -1.78
N ALA A 260 19.28 -18.19 -1.74
CA ALA A 260 18.86 -17.33 -2.86
C ALA A 260 18.34 -15.98 -2.34
N PRO A 261 19.18 -15.23 -1.59
CA PRO A 261 18.79 -13.96 -1.01
C PRO A 261 18.53 -12.91 -2.11
N PHE A 262 17.69 -11.95 -1.80
CA PHE A 262 17.52 -10.72 -2.58
C PHE A 262 17.19 -9.57 -1.63
N GLU A 263 17.43 -8.34 -2.09
CA GLU A 263 17.07 -7.13 -1.36
C GLU A 263 15.98 -6.39 -2.14
N PRO A 264 14.81 -6.10 -1.52
CA PRO A 264 13.73 -5.34 -2.18
C PRO A 264 14.22 -4.02 -2.78
N LEU A 265 15.05 -3.30 -2.05
CA LEU A 265 15.62 -2.02 -2.50
C LEU A 265 16.46 -2.16 -3.77
N ASP A 266 17.20 -3.27 -3.95
CA ASP A 266 18.03 -3.51 -5.13
C ASP A 266 17.23 -3.58 -6.43
N TYR A 267 16.01 -4.13 -6.40
CA TYR A 267 15.11 -4.12 -7.55
C TYR A 267 14.79 -2.69 -7.98
N VAL A 268 14.47 -1.84 -7.01
CA VAL A 268 14.14 -0.44 -7.28
C VAL A 268 15.36 0.31 -7.80
N LEU A 269 16.53 0.18 -7.15
CA LEU A 269 17.74 0.93 -7.52
C LEU A 269 18.32 0.53 -8.89
N LYS A 270 18.05 -0.68 -9.36
CA LYS A 270 18.41 -1.13 -10.72
C LYS A 270 17.62 -0.42 -11.81
N GLN A 271 16.32 -0.21 -11.59
CA GLN A 271 15.39 0.34 -12.59
C GLN A 271 14.38 1.33 -11.94
N PRO A 272 14.85 2.43 -11.31
CA PRO A 272 13.98 3.28 -10.49
C PRO A 272 12.81 3.91 -11.26
N HIS A 273 12.96 4.12 -12.57
CA HIS A 273 11.90 4.66 -13.43
C HIS A 273 10.70 3.72 -13.60
N ARG A 274 10.87 2.41 -13.30
CA ARG A 274 9.78 1.42 -13.34
C ARG A 274 8.91 1.42 -12.10
N TYR A 275 9.32 2.09 -11.01
CA TYR A 275 8.63 2.10 -9.72
C TYR A 275 8.05 3.48 -9.39
N PRO A 276 7.06 3.99 -10.13
CA PRO A 276 6.45 5.29 -9.82
C PRO A 276 5.68 5.28 -8.50
N LEU A 277 5.26 4.11 -8.02
CA LEU A 277 4.40 3.92 -6.85
C LEU A 277 5.05 2.97 -5.85
N PHE A 278 4.82 3.24 -4.58
CA PHE A 278 5.22 2.38 -3.48
C PHE A 278 4.07 2.25 -2.48
N HIS A 279 3.82 1.02 -2.02
CA HIS A 279 3.06 0.82 -0.80
C HIS A 279 3.99 0.79 0.40
N VAL A 280 3.67 1.65 1.36
CA VAL A 280 4.38 1.83 2.63
C VAL A 280 3.54 1.15 3.69
N LYS A 281 3.83 -0.13 3.94
CA LYS A 281 3.28 -0.95 5.03
C LYS A 281 4.42 -1.32 5.96
N ASP A 282 4.13 -1.54 7.23
CA ASP A 282 5.15 -1.89 8.21
C ASP A 282 4.79 -3.16 8.98
N GLY A 283 5.76 -3.75 9.63
CA GLY A 283 5.57 -4.93 10.44
C GLY A 283 6.77 -5.21 11.34
N THR A 284 6.47 -5.80 12.48
CA THR A 284 7.49 -6.29 13.41
C THR A 284 8.00 -7.64 12.92
N HIS A 285 9.31 -7.81 12.83
CA HIS A 285 9.91 -9.06 12.42
C HIS A 285 9.62 -10.16 13.45
N ASP A 286 9.06 -11.28 13.00
CA ASP A 286 8.79 -12.47 13.80
C ASP A 286 9.14 -13.73 13.00
N GLU A 287 10.24 -14.39 13.38
CA GLU A 287 10.67 -15.64 12.73
C GLU A 287 9.67 -16.80 12.88
N LEU A 288 8.72 -16.70 13.81
CA LEU A 288 7.68 -17.70 14.03
C LEU A 288 6.42 -17.43 13.18
N ALA A 289 6.27 -16.22 12.67
CA ALA A 289 5.18 -15.88 11.75
C ALA A 289 5.45 -16.53 10.37
N SER A 290 4.40 -17.01 9.71
CA SER A 290 4.49 -17.66 8.39
C SER A 290 5.12 -16.76 7.31
N ASP A 291 4.93 -15.47 7.46
CA ASP A 291 5.41 -14.45 6.52
C ASP A 291 6.66 -13.70 7.04
N GLY A 292 7.16 -14.08 8.24
CA GLY A 292 8.32 -13.50 8.88
C GLY A 292 8.10 -12.14 9.51
N TYR A 293 6.88 -11.63 9.42
CA TYR A 293 6.48 -10.32 9.95
C TYR A 293 5.03 -10.33 10.41
N ASP A 294 4.76 -9.62 11.52
CA ASP A 294 3.42 -9.23 11.95
C ASP A 294 3.15 -7.78 11.53
N MET A 295 2.12 -7.57 10.69
CA MET A 295 1.81 -6.24 10.17
C MET A 295 1.36 -5.29 11.28
N THR A 296 1.91 -4.07 11.27
CA THR A 296 1.62 -3.02 12.25
C THR A 296 1.50 -1.64 11.58
N ASP A 297 1.20 -0.60 12.36
CA ASP A 297 1.15 0.79 11.88
C ASP A 297 2.56 1.24 11.43
N VAL A 298 2.64 2.04 10.37
CA VAL A 298 3.93 2.54 9.87
C VAL A 298 4.64 3.38 10.93
N GLY A 299 5.85 2.96 11.26
CA GLY A 299 6.69 3.53 12.31
C GLY A 299 6.65 2.78 13.65
N ASP A 300 5.76 1.79 13.78
CA ASP A 300 5.75 0.86 14.93
C ASP A 300 6.43 -0.48 14.58
N GLY A 301 6.84 -0.68 13.32
CA GLY A 301 7.51 -1.88 12.83
C GLY A 301 9.03 -1.71 12.68
N ASP A 302 9.64 -2.69 12.01
CA ASP A 302 11.10 -2.82 11.89
C ASP A 302 11.64 -2.40 10.51
N ILE A 303 10.78 -1.99 9.55
CA ILE A 303 11.22 -1.59 8.23
C ILE A 303 11.82 -0.19 8.26
N ASP A 304 13.11 -0.07 7.89
CA ASP A 304 13.84 1.22 7.90
C ASP A 304 13.43 2.10 6.70
N TYR A 305 12.30 2.77 6.85
CA TYR A 305 11.78 3.70 5.83
C TYR A 305 12.67 4.92 5.62
N LEU A 306 13.43 5.37 6.63
CA LEU A 306 14.37 6.47 6.43
C LEU A 306 15.45 6.09 5.41
N SER A 307 16.07 4.94 5.58
CA SER A 307 17.10 4.43 4.66
C SER A 307 16.51 4.14 3.28
N PHE A 308 15.33 3.52 3.20
CA PHE A 308 14.69 3.20 1.92
C PHE A 308 14.35 4.46 1.11
N LEU A 309 13.64 5.41 1.72
CA LEU A 309 13.30 6.71 1.11
C LEU A 309 14.54 7.47 0.64
N THR A 310 15.56 7.54 1.51
CA THR A 310 16.82 8.23 1.22
C THR A 310 17.53 7.61 0.01
N ALA A 311 17.65 6.29 -0.04
CA ALA A 311 18.31 5.58 -1.13
C ALA A 311 17.58 5.80 -2.47
N VAL A 312 16.26 5.70 -2.49
CA VAL A 312 15.45 5.95 -3.69
C VAL A 312 15.56 7.41 -4.14
N ASN A 313 15.48 8.38 -3.21
CA ASN A 313 15.58 9.80 -3.50
C ASN A 313 16.95 10.19 -4.11
N HIS A 314 18.02 9.54 -3.67
CA HIS A 314 19.37 9.84 -4.17
C HIS A 314 19.66 9.17 -5.51
N ARG A 315 18.97 8.09 -5.85
CA ARG A 315 19.20 7.33 -7.08
C ARG A 315 18.64 8.02 -8.32
N THR A 316 17.56 8.77 -8.19
CA THR A 316 16.86 9.37 -9.32
C THR A 316 17.02 10.89 -9.32
N ARG A 317 17.45 11.49 -10.43
CA ARG A 317 17.73 12.94 -10.55
C ARG A 317 16.54 13.84 -10.20
N ASP A 318 15.31 13.34 -10.41
CA ASP A 318 14.04 13.96 -10.06
C ASP A 318 13.19 13.08 -9.12
N ALA A 319 13.84 12.24 -8.30
CA ALA A 319 13.19 11.24 -7.45
C ALA A 319 12.07 11.83 -6.61
N ARG A 320 12.29 13.05 -6.06
CA ARG A 320 11.30 13.76 -5.24
C ARG A 320 10.00 14.07 -5.99
N ARG A 321 9.94 13.91 -7.32
CA ARG A 321 8.75 14.12 -8.15
C ARG A 321 8.32 12.86 -8.88
N ALA A 322 9.17 11.84 -8.93
CA ALA A 322 8.97 10.64 -9.73
C ALA A 322 8.21 9.54 -8.98
N HIS A 323 8.26 9.55 -7.65
CA HIS A 323 7.73 8.49 -6.81
C HIS A 323 6.60 8.99 -5.90
N HIS A 324 5.58 8.15 -5.71
CA HIS A 324 4.45 8.35 -4.84
C HIS A 324 4.48 7.29 -3.73
N TRP A 325 4.19 7.67 -2.49
CA TRP A 325 4.34 6.83 -1.31
C TRP A 325 2.97 6.65 -0.67
N GLN A 326 2.34 5.50 -0.93
CA GLN A 326 0.98 5.20 -0.50
C GLN A 326 1.03 4.35 0.78
N VAL A 327 0.65 4.95 1.89
CA VAL A 327 0.49 4.21 3.15
C VAL A 327 -0.62 3.17 3.00
N GLU A 328 -0.39 1.95 3.48
CA GLU A 328 -1.43 0.92 3.53
C GLU A 328 -1.23 0.00 4.73
N HIS A 329 -2.34 -0.50 5.26
CA HIS A 329 -2.42 -1.60 6.21
C HIS A 329 -3.64 -2.45 5.86
N ASP A 330 -3.49 -3.77 5.76
CA ASP A 330 -4.57 -4.63 5.25
C ASP A 330 -5.75 -4.70 6.20
N ASN A 331 -5.52 -4.71 7.51
CA ASN A 331 -6.56 -4.82 8.54
C ASN A 331 -6.18 -4.04 9.82
N PRO A 332 -6.12 -2.70 9.78
CA PRO A 332 -5.81 -1.91 10.97
C PRO A 332 -6.92 -2.05 12.02
N VAL A 333 -6.53 -2.05 13.29
CA VAL A 333 -7.49 -2.11 14.42
C VAL A 333 -8.38 -0.87 14.45
N ASP A 334 -7.79 0.31 14.23
CA ASP A 334 -8.48 1.58 14.01
C ASP A 334 -7.85 2.26 12.78
N SER A 335 -8.60 2.26 11.69
CA SER A 335 -8.09 2.71 10.39
C SER A 335 -7.80 4.22 10.34
N PHE A 336 -8.50 5.07 11.10
CA PHE A 336 -8.15 6.49 11.19
C PHE A 336 -6.93 6.74 12.07
N LEU A 337 -6.82 6.05 13.20
CA LEU A 337 -5.65 6.16 14.06
C LEU A 337 -4.38 5.68 13.33
N PHE A 338 -4.47 4.55 12.63
CA PHE A 338 -3.42 4.06 11.74
C PHE A 338 -2.99 5.12 10.73
N ALA A 339 -3.95 5.71 9.97
CA ALA A 339 -3.65 6.70 8.96
C ALA A 339 -2.96 7.95 9.57
N GLN A 340 -3.44 8.42 10.72
CA GLN A 340 -2.86 9.57 11.42
C GLN A 340 -1.43 9.30 11.90
N LYS A 341 -1.18 8.16 12.57
CA LYS A 341 0.14 7.79 13.09
C LYS A 341 1.16 7.61 11.98
N SER A 342 0.78 6.88 10.93
CA SER A 342 1.64 6.60 9.77
C SER A 342 2.06 7.89 9.05
N SER A 343 1.13 8.82 8.84
CA SER A 343 1.44 10.13 8.27
C SER A 343 2.40 10.93 9.17
N ALA A 344 2.11 11.01 10.46
CA ALA A 344 2.96 11.73 11.42
C ALA A 344 4.39 11.17 11.46
N HIS A 345 4.53 9.83 11.45
CA HIS A 345 5.83 9.17 11.40
C HIS A 345 6.61 9.55 10.14
N LEU A 346 6.03 9.34 8.95
CA LEU A 346 6.71 9.61 7.67
C LEU A 346 7.09 11.08 7.51
N HIS A 347 6.24 12.01 7.96
CA HIS A 347 6.54 13.43 7.99
C HIS A 347 7.66 13.80 8.99
N SER A 348 7.94 12.96 9.98
CA SER A 348 9.01 13.19 10.96
C SER A 348 10.40 12.80 10.44
N LEU A 349 10.50 11.93 9.43
CA LEU A 349 11.75 11.39 8.91
C LEU A 349 12.64 12.48 8.31
N ARG A 350 13.93 12.51 8.72
CA ARG A 350 14.91 13.52 8.28
C ARG A 350 16.22 12.86 7.86
N GLU A 351 16.66 13.16 6.66
CA GLU A 351 18.02 12.83 6.21
C GLU A 351 19.03 13.74 6.89
N LYS A 352 20.17 13.18 7.32
CA LYS A 352 21.28 14.00 7.81
C LYS A 352 21.88 14.79 6.62
N LYS A 353 22.09 16.09 6.80
CA LYS A 353 22.85 16.87 5.82
C LYS A 353 24.27 16.32 5.80
N HIS A 354 24.68 15.73 4.69
CA HIS A 354 26.11 15.51 4.45
C HIS A 354 26.76 16.89 4.30
N ARG A 355 27.68 17.22 5.21
CA ARG A 355 28.52 18.44 5.14
C ARG A 355 29.60 18.26 4.11
#